data_e47029b7f6c8784fda10756c62e22fb2
#
_entry.id   e47029b7f6c8784fda10756c62e22fb2
#
_cell.length_a   1.000
_cell.length_b   1.000
_cell.length_c   1.000
_cell.angle_alpha   90.00
_cell.angle_beta   90.00
_cell.angle_gamma   90.00
#
_symmetry.space_group_name_H-M   'P 1'
#
loop_
_entity.id
_entity.type
_entity.pdbx_description
1 polymer ?
#
loop_
_entity_poly.entity_id
_entity_poly.type
_entity_poly.pdbx_seq_one_letter_code
_entity_poly.pdbx_strand_id
1 'polypeptide(L)'
;YTWMDAGSSYLPSELNAAYLWAQLEDAQKIYDDRMRSWNLYYEQLKPLADEGRIELPVIPEGCVHNAHMFYIKTKDLKERTDLIFYLKGKQINSVFHYIPLHSSPAGKRLGVFHVEDKYTTRESERLLRLPMYYGLGKENIECVTESIKNFYKGL
;
A
#
# COMPACT_ATOMS: atom_id res chain seq x y z
N TYR A 1 3.82 -37.52 24.90
CA TYR A 1 3.63 -36.73 23.68
C TYR A 1 3.66 -37.62 22.46
N THR A 2 2.66 -37.49 21.60
CA THR A 2 2.65 -38.14 20.30
C THR A 2 1.98 -37.22 19.27
N TRP A 3 2.43 -37.29 18.03
CA TRP A 3 1.85 -36.59 16.90
C TRP A 3 0.61 -37.31 16.42
N MET A 4 -0.52 -36.65 16.39
CA MET A 4 -1.80 -37.23 16.00
C MET A 4 -2.20 -36.86 14.57
N ASP A 5 -1.69 -35.78 14.05
CA ASP A 5 -2.00 -35.26 12.72
C ASP A 5 -0.93 -34.31 12.22
N ALA A 6 -0.95 -34.01 10.91
CA ALA A 6 -0.11 -32.96 10.32
C ALA A 6 -0.60 -31.58 10.76
N GLY A 7 0.31 -30.76 11.23
CA GLY A 7 -0.03 -29.43 11.69
C GLY A 7 1.19 -28.58 12.01
N SER A 8 0.93 -27.33 12.37
CA SER A 8 1.95 -26.35 12.76
C SER A 8 1.49 -25.56 13.98
N SER A 9 2.45 -25.14 14.80
CA SER A 9 2.19 -24.18 15.88
C SER A 9 2.34 -22.76 15.33
N TYR A 10 1.27 -21.98 15.40
CA TYR A 10 1.26 -20.57 14.98
C TYR A 10 1.41 -19.59 16.13
N LEU A 11 1.78 -20.08 17.31
CA LEU A 11 2.00 -19.22 18.48
C LEU A 11 3.28 -18.39 18.26
N PRO A 12 3.24 -17.07 18.55
CA PRO A 12 4.44 -16.25 18.55
C PRO A 12 5.39 -16.70 19.67
N SER A 13 6.68 -16.45 19.49
CA SER A 13 7.64 -16.61 20.58
C SER A 13 7.40 -15.55 21.66
N GLU A 14 7.83 -15.83 22.92
CA GLU A 14 7.75 -14.87 24.03
C GLU A 14 8.45 -13.54 23.68
N LEU A 15 9.57 -13.58 22.96
CA LEU A 15 10.27 -12.35 22.50
C LEU A 15 9.39 -11.53 21.55
N ASN A 16 8.73 -12.18 20.59
CA ASN A 16 7.82 -11.49 19.68
C ASN A 16 6.59 -10.96 20.43
N ALA A 17 6.06 -11.70 21.39
CA ALA A 17 4.94 -11.27 22.21
C ALA A 17 5.30 -10.05 23.08
N ALA A 18 6.47 -10.06 23.72
CA ALA A 18 6.96 -8.93 24.51
C ALA A 18 7.20 -7.68 23.65
N TYR A 19 7.78 -7.86 22.45
CA TYR A 19 7.97 -6.75 21.51
C TYR A 19 6.63 -6.17 21.05
N LEU A 20 5.67 -7.04 20.70
CA LEU A 20 4.32 -6.61 20.32
C LEU A 20 3.61 -5.89 21.48
N TRP A 21 3.75 -6.38 22.70
CA TRP A 21 3.17 -5.72 23.86
C TRP A 21 3.65 -4.28 23.99
N ALA A 22 4.96 -4.05 23.92
CA ALA A 22 5.53 -2.70 23.96
C ALA A 22 5.02 -1.78 22.82
N GLN A 23 4.77 -2.34 21.64
CA GLN A 23 4.17 -1.56 20.54
C GLN A 23 2.69 -1.23 20.79
N LEU A 24 1.95 -2.13 21.46
CA LEU A 24 0.54 -1.91 21.79
C LEU A 24 0.36 -0.84 22.87
N GLU A 25 1.31 -0.63 23.76
CA GLU A 25 1.27 0.48 24.74
C GLU A 25 1.27 1.85 24.05
N ASP A 26 1.94 1.98 22.89
CA ASP A 26 1.98 3.20 22.09
C ASP A 26 0.98 3.18 20.89
N ALA A 27 0.07 2.20 20.83
CA ALA A 27 -0.78 1.98 19.65
C ALA A 27 -1.58 3.22 19.22
N GLN A 28 -2.15 3.97 20.16
CA GLN A 28 -2.92 5.17 19.86
C GLN A 28 -2.05 6.28 19.25
N LYS A 29 -0.86 6.49 19.79
CA LYS A 29 0.10 7.47 19.29
C LYS A 29 0.56 7.13 17.86
N ILE A 30 0.82 5.84 17.61
CA ILE A 30 1.19 5.34 16.29
C ILE A 30 0.03 5.51 15.31
N TYR A 31 -1.18 5.19 15.73
CA TYR A 31 -2.40 5.37 14.93
C TYR A 31 -2.62 6.83 14.55
N ASP A 32 -2.56 7.75 15.50
CA ASP A 32 -2.80 9.18 15.26
C ASP A 32 -1.76 9.77 14.31
N ASP A 33 -0.49 9.40 14.44
CA ASP A 33 0.57 9.83 13.55
C ASP A 33 0.36 9.33 12.11
N ARG A 34 0.02 8.05 11.96
CA ARG A 34 -0.26 7.46 10.65
C ARG A 34 -1.51 8.06 10.01
N MET A 35 -2.55 8.31 10.79
CA MET A 35 -3.77 8.97 10.30
C MET A 35 -3.49 10.41 9.83
N ARG A 36 -2.66 11.18 10.56
CA ARG A 36 -2.23 12.52 10.09
C ARG A 36 -1.51 12.43 8.75
N SER A 37 -0.59 11.48 8.61
CA SER A 37 0.15 11.26 7.36
C SER A 37 -0.77 10.86 6.22
N TRP A 38 -1.71 9.97 6.47
CA TRP A 38 -2.68 9.48 5.49
C TRP A 38 -3.60 10.61 5.00
N ASN A 39 -4.15 11.39 5.92
CA ASN A 39 -5.01 12.52 5.59
C ASN A 39 -4.26 13.58 4.77
N LEU A 40 -3.01 13.87 5.13
CA LEU A 40 -2.20 14.83 4.40
C LEU A 40 -1.92 14.38 2.95
N TYR A 41 -1.61 13.10 2.73
CA TYR A 41 -1.52 12.54 1.38
C TYR A 41 -2.82 12.71 0.61
N TYR A 42 -3.94 12.36 1.25
CA TYR A 42 -5.25 12.42 0.63
C TYR A 42 -5.60 13.85 0.18
N GLU A 43 -5.45 14.82 1.08
CA GLU A 43 -5.72 16.23 0.82
C GLU A 43 -4.84 16.78 -0.31
N GLN A 44 -3.53 16.47 -0.26
CA GLN A 44 -2.59 17.02 -1.23
C GLN A 44 -2.70 16.40 -2.62
N LEU A 45 -3.13 15.15 -2.72
CA LEU A 45 -3.30 14.46 -4.00
C LEU A 45 -4.72 14.55 -4.56
N LYS A 46 -5.67 15.03 -3.75
CA LYS A 46 -7.07 15.20 -4.17
C LYS A 46 -7.23 16.00 -5.48
N PRO A 47 -6.51 17.11 -5.72
CA PRO A 47 -6.64 17.83 -6.99
C PRO A 47 -6.34 16.97 -8.21
N LEU A 48 -5.30 16.10 -8.17
CA LEU A 48 -5.01 15.18 -9.28
C LEU A 48 -6.11 14.13 -9.47
N ALA A 49 -6.76 13.71 -8.39
CA ALA A 49 -7.89 12.79 -8.48
C ALA A 49 -9.14 13.49 -9.05
N ASP A 50 -9.40 14.72 -8.65
CA ASP A 50 -10.51 15.53 -9.19
C ASP A 50 -10.32 15.83 -10.70
N GLU A 51 -9.08 15.91 -11.17
CA GLU A 51 -8.73 16.00 -12.61
C GLU A 51 -8.78 14.63 -13.33
N GLY A 52 -9.07 13.54 -12.62
CA GLY A 52 -9.10 12.19 -13.19
C GLY A 52 -7.73 11.61 -13.57
N ARG A 53 -6.64 12.19 -13.07
CA ARG A 53 -5.26 11.71 -13.32
C ARG A 53 -4.93 10.46 -12.53
N ILE A 54 -5.43 10.36 -11.30
CA ILE A 54 -5.23 9.24 -10.39
C ILE A 54 -6.54 8.88 -9.69
N GLU A 55 -6.60 7.69 -9.10
CA GLU A 55 -7.65 7.33 -8.15
C GLU A 55 -7.05 7.24 -6.73
N LEU A 56 -7.77 7.80 -5.76
CA LEU A 56 -7.41 7.73 -4.34
C LEU A 56 -8.13 6.59 -3.63
N PRO A 57 -7.63 6.15 -2.45
CA PRO A 57 -8.32 5.18 -1.62
C PRO A 57 -9.73 5.66 -1.23
N VAL A 58 -10.68 4.77 -1.30
CA VAL A 58 -12.05 5.02 -0.82
C VAL A 58 -12.27 4.25 0.47
N ILE A 59 -12.66 4.94 1.52
CA ILE A 59 -13.05 4.32 2.79
C ILE A 59 -14.57 4.19 2.76
N PRO A 60 -15.12 2.96 2.74
CA PRO A 60 -16.56 2.75 2.73
C PRO A 60 -17.24 3.36 3.97
N GLU A 61 -18.49 3.78 3.81
CA GLU A 61 -19.28 4.27 4.92
C GLU A 61 -19.38 3.23 6.04
N GLY A 62 -19.27 3.69 7.28
CA GLY A 62 -19.28 2.82 8.48
C GLY A 62 -17.97 2.07 8.73
N CYS A 63 -16.95 2.22 7.87
CA CYS A 63 -15.64 1.60 8.08
C CYS A 63 -14.64 2.57 8.71
N VAL A 64 -13.86 2.05 9.66
CA VAL A 64 -12.70 2.75 10.25
C VAL A 64 -11.43 2.05 9.78
N HIS A 65 -10.46 2.81 9.27
CA HIS A 65 -9.19 2.25 8.83
C HIS A 65 -8.04 2.69 9.76
N ASN A 66 -6.96 1.96 9.73
CA ASN A 66 -5.79 2.18 10.60
C ASN A 66 -4.62 2.86 9.88
N ALA A 67 -4.81 3.45 8.72
CA ALA A 67 -3.77 4.05 7.90
C ALA A 67 -2.55 3.12 7.69
N HIS A 68 -2.79 1.81 7.50
CA HIS A 68 -1.74 0.83 7.29
C HIS A 68 -0.88 1.16 6.08
N MET A 69 -1.49 1.63 5.01
CA MET A 69 -0.81 2.07 3.79
C MET A 69 -1.54 3.24 3.16
N PHE A 70 -0.83 4.02 2.34
CA PHE A 70 -1.43 4.93 1.38
C PHE A 70 -1.05 4.47 -0.03
N TYR A 71 -2.00 4.47 -0.94
CA TYR A 71 -1.79 4.11 -2.33
C TYR A 71 -2.54 5.04 -3.27
N ILE A 72 -2.08 5.10 -4.49
CA ILE A 72 -2.81 5.68 -5.61
C ILE A 72 -2.97 4.62 -6.70
N LYS A 73 -3.96 4.79 -7.57
CA LYS A 73 -4.03 4.03 -8.81
C LYS A 73 -3.79 4.98 -9.97
N THR A 74 -2.88 4.60 -10.83
CA THR A 74 -2.58 5.27 -12.10
C THR A 74 -3.52 4.78 -13.21
N LYS A 75 -3.38 5.31 -14.40
CA LYS A 75 -4.18 4.91 -15.56
C LYS A 75 -3.94 3.44 -15.94
N ASP A 76 -2.69 3.04 -16.03
CA ASP A 76 -2.27 1.71 -16.47
C ASP A 76 -0.90 1.31 -15.94
N LEU A 77 -0.45 0.10 -16.30
CA LEU A 77 0.84 -0.47 -15.91
C LEU A 77 2.02 0.41 -16.35
N LYS A 78 1.94 0.99 -17.54
CA LYS A 78 3.02 1.80 -18.08
C LYS A 78 3.21 3.06 -17.24
N GLU A 79 2.14 3.81 -17.03
CA GLU A 79 2.16 5.04 -16.23
C GLU A 79 2.63 4.77 -14.79
N ARG A 80 2.14 3.67 -14.17
CA ARG A 80 2.62 3.25 -12.84
C ARG A 80 4.12 2.99 -12.85
N THR A 81 4.61 2.29 -13.84
CA THR A 81 6.04 1.95 -13.96
C THR A 81 6.89 3.20 -14.16
N ASP A 82 6.47 4.09 -15.05
CA ASP A 82 7.15 5.36 -15.30
C ASP A 82 7.19 6.24 -14.05
N LEU A 83 6.08 6.30 -13.30
CA LEU A 83 6.02 7.03 -12.02
C LEU A 83 6.95 6.43 -10.97
N ILE A 84 7.06 5.09 -10.87
CA ILE A 84 8.02 4.44 -9.96
C ILE A 84 9.45 4.86 -10.30
N PHE A 85 9.84 4.82 -11.58
CA PHE A 85 11.18 5.22 -12.01
C PHE A 85 11.44 6.71 -11.74
N TYR A 86 10.46 7.56 -12.01
CA TYR A 86 10.56 8.98 -11.73
C TYR A 86 10.77 9.26 -10.24
N LEU A 87 9.95 8.67 -9.38
CA LEU A 87 10.05 8.82 -7.92
C LEU A 87 11.37 8.25 -7.38
N LYS A 88 11.82 7.11 -7.92
CA LYS A 88 13.13 6.54 -7.57
C LYS A 88 14.28 7.49 -7.90
N GLY A 89 14.22 8.18 -9.05
CA GLY A 89 15.18 9.25 -9.41
C GLY A 89 15.19 10.44 -8.45
N LYS A 90 14.12 10.62 -7.67
CA LYS A 90 14.01 11.60 -6.58
C LYS A 90 14.31 11.02 -5.19
N GLN A 91 14.86 9.81 -5.13
CA GLN A 91 15.14 9.06 -3.88
C GLN A 91 13.86 8.72 -3.08
N ILE A 92 12.70 8.70 -3.72
CA ILE A 92 11.43 8.30 -3.12
C ILE A 92 11.17 6.83 -3.47
N ASN A 93 11.13 5.98 -2.46
CA ASN A 93 10.85 4.55 -2.64
C ASN A 93 9.35 4.28 -2.64
N SER A 94 8.77 4.13 -3.81
CA SER A 94 7.40 3.70 -4.03
C SER A 94 7.37 2.31 -4.66
N VAL A 95 6.36 1.50 -4.33
CA VAL A 95 6.31 0.10 -4.75
C VAL A 95 4.92 -0.29 -5.23
N PHE A 96 4.87 -1.18 -6.23
CA PHE A 96 3.60 -1.83 -6.61
C PHE A 96 3.15 -2.83 -5.52
N HIS A 97 1.91 -3.30 -5.60
CA HIS A 97 1.34 -4.20 -4.61
C HIS A 97 1.10 -5.58 -5.19
N TYR A 98 2.17 -6.36 -5.29
CA TYR A 98 2.23 -7.74 -5.73
C TYR A 98 1.67 -8.04 -7.15
N ILE A 99 2.18 -9.09 -7.73
CA ILE A 99 1.63 -9.74 -8.91
C ILE A 99 0.47 -10.63 -8.46
N PRO A 100 -0.65 -10.68 -9.19
CA PRO A 100 -1.76 -11.56 -8.85
C PRO A 100 -1.33 -13.02 -8.72
N LEU A 101 -1.83 -13.69 -7.69
CA LEU A 101 -1.41 -15.05 -7.39
C LEU A 101 -1.71 -16.01 -8.55
N HIS A 102 -2.88 -15.89 -9.19
CA HIS A 102 -3.29 -16.73 -10.30
C HIS A 102 -2.43 -16.58 -11.57
N SER A 103 -1.77 -15.45 -11.75
CA SER A 103 -0.86 -15.22 -12.89
C SER A 103 0.61 -15.54 -12.57
N SER A 104 0.94 -15.72 -11.31
CA SER A 104 2.30 -16.06 -10.87
C SER A 104 2.71 -17.48 -11.33
N PRO A 105 4.02 -17.75 -11.50
CA PRO A 105 4.48 -19.10 -11.85
C PRO A 105 4.02 -20.17 -10.86
N ALA A 106 4.05 -19.87 -9.56
CA ALA A 106 3.58 -20.80 -8.53
C ALA A 106 2.06 -20.98 -8.59
N GLY A 107 1.30 -19.89 -8.73
CA GLY A 107 -0.16 -19.93 -8.81
C GLY A 107 -0.66 -20.73 -10.01
N LYS A 108 -0.03 -20.58 -11.18
CA LYS A 108 -0.34 -21.37 -12.38
C LYS A 108 -0.03 -22.88 -12.23
N ARG A 109 0.96 -23.22 -11.42
CA ARG A 109 1.34 -24.63 -11.19
C ARG A 109 0.49 -25.30 -10.12
N LEU A 110 0.11 -24.57 -9.07
CA LEU A 110 -0.49 -25.14 -7.85
C LEU A 110 -1.99 -24.85 -7.72
N GLY A 111 -2.52 -23.97 -8.54
CA GLY A 111 -3.91 -23.54 -8.45
C GLY A 111 -4.63 -23.52 -9.79
N VAL A 112 -5.95 -23.39 -9.71
CA VAL A 112 -6.83 -23.21 -10.85
C VAL A 112 -7.65 -21.93 -10.64
N PHE A 113 -7.69 -21.06 -11.65
CA PHE A 113 -8.52 -19.88 -11.66
C PHE A 113 -9.78 -20.14 -12.46
N HIS A 114 -10.93 -20.17 -11.80
CA HIS A 114 -12.19 -20.64 -12.39
C HIS A 114 -13.06 -19.58 -13.04
N VAL A 115 -12.71 -18.29 -12.89
CA VAL A 115 -13.52 -17.17 -13.37
C VAL A 115 -12.71 -16.26 -14.28
N GLU A 116 -13.41 -15.39 -15.04
CA GLU A 116 -12.76 -14.35 -15.81
C GLU A 116 -12.13 -13.30 -14.86
N ASP A 117 -10.88 -12.94 -15.13
CA ASP A 117 -10.17 -11.89 -14.38
C ASP A 117 -10.62 -10.50 -14.84
N LYS A 118 -11.64 -9.97 -14.18
CA LYS A 118 -12.19 -8.64 -14.47
C LYS A 118 -11.50 -7.50 -13.72
N TYR A 119 -10.92 -7.80 -12.55
CA TYR A 119 -10.44 -6.78 -11.63
C TYR A 119 -9.00 -6.99 -11.19
N THR A 120 -8.62 -8.20 -10.81
CA THR A 120 -7.39 -8.43 -10.05
C THR A 120 -6.14 -7.99 -10.80
N THR A 121 -5.96 -8.39 -12.05
CA THR A 121 -4.78 -7.97 -12.85
C THR A 121 -4.81 -6.47 -13.10
N ARG A 122 -5.93 -5.94 -13.59
CA ARG A 122 -6.08 -4.52 -13.88
C ARG A 122 -5.76 -3.64 -12.67
N GLU A 123 -6.33 -3.95 -11.53
CA GLU A 123 -6.13 -3.13 -10.32
C GLU A 123 -4.71 -3.29 -9.75
N SER A 124 -4.12 -4.49 -9.80
CA SER A 124 -2.75 -4.71 -9.36
C SER A 124 -1.71 -4.00 -10.24
N GLU A 125 -1.98 -3.89 -11.55
CA GLU A 125 -1.11 -3.19 -12.50
C GLU A 125 -1.11 -1.67 -12.31
N ARG A 126 -2.19 -1.12 -11.80
CA ARG A 126 -2.40 0.32 -11.60
C ARG A 126 -1.99 0.82 -10.23
N LEU A 127 -1.99 -0.06 -9.23
CA LEU A 127 -1.81 0.30 -7.82
C LEU A 127 -0.35 0.58 -7.49
N LEU A 128 -0.09 1.75 -6.90
CA LEU A 128 1.20 2.21 -6.42
C LEU A 128 1.10 2.62 -4.95
N ARG A 129 1.86 1.96 -4.08
CA ARG A 129 1.99 2.34 -2.66
C ARG A 129 3.03 3.43 -2.49
N LEU A 130 2.68 4.44 -1.70
CA LEU A 130 3.57 5.53 -1.31
C LEU A 130 4.22 5.23 0.04
N PRO A 131 5.34 5.89 0.39
CA PRO A 131 5.96 5.75 1.69
C PRO A 131 4.96 6.01 2.82
N MET A 132 4.88 5.10 3.80
CA MET A 132 3.92 5.20 4.90
C MET A 132 4.44 4.47 6.14
N TYR A 133 4.97 5.22 7.11
CA TYR A 133 5.50 4.69 8.37
C TYR A 133 5.33 5.71 9.50
N TYR A 134 5.47 5.25 10.74
CA TYR A 134 5.42 6.12 11.91
C TYR A 134 6.56 7.14 11.88
N GLY A 135 6.22 8.43 12.09
CA GLY A 135 7.21 9.50 12.07
C GLY A 135 7.66 9.94 10.67
N LEU A 136 6.90 9.64 9.61
CA LEU A 136 7.22 10.06 8.24
C LEU A 136 7.43 11.57 8.11
N GLY A 137 6.62 12.35 8.82
CA GLY A 137 6.70 13.82 8.85
C GLY A 137 6.07 14.50 7.64
N LYS A 138 5.60 15.73 7.87
CA LYS A 138 4.90 16.53 6.86
C LYS A 138 5.78 16.83 5.65
N GLU A 139 7.02 17.24 5.88
CA GLU A 139 7.96 17.65 4.82
C GLU A 139 8.26 16.53 3.82
N ASN A 140 8.41 15.29 4.33
CA ASN A 140 8.59 14.12 3.46
C ASN A 140 7.35 13.83 2.63
N ILE A 141 6.15 13.98 3.20
CA ILE A 141 4.90 13.81 2.49
C ILE A 141 4.76 14.87 1.40
N GLU A 142 5.06 16.11 1.70
CA GLU A 142 5.06 17.21 0.72
C GLU A 142 6.05 16.96 -0.41
N CYS A 143 7.24 16.48 -0.10
CA CYS A 143 8.22 16.09 -1.13
C CYS A 143 7.68 15.00 -2.06
N VAL A 144 7.01 13.97 -1.52
CA VAL A 144 6.40 12.90 -2.31
C VAL A 144 5.27 13.43 -3.19
N THR A 145 4.34 14.17 -2.61
CA THR A 145 3.16 14.67 -3.33
C THR A 145 3.50 15.68 -4.39
N GLU A 146 4.44 16.60 -4.13
CA GLU A 146 4.93 17.54 -5.13
C GLU A 146 5.68 16.83 -6.28
N SER A 147 6.43 15.78 -5.96
CA SER A 147 7.07 14.97 -7.00
C SER A 147 6.03 14.30 -7.90
N ILE A 148 4.95 13.75 -7.33
CA ILE A 148 3.84 13.17 -8.11
C ILE A 148 3.16 14.24 -8.97
N LYS A 149 2.82 15.39 -8.40
CA LYS A 149 2.21 16.50 -9.15
C LYS A 149 3.10 16.95 -10.32
N ASN A 150 4.41 17.04 -10.10
CA ASN A 150 5.35 17.44 -11.15
C ASN A 150 5.48 16.37 -12.25
N PHE A 151 5.38 15.09 -11.93
CA PHE A 151 5.30 14.04 -12.93
C PHE A 151 4.10 14.25 -13.85
N TYR A 152 2.92 14.50 -13.29
CA TYR A 152 1.69 14.73 -14.08
C TYR A 152 1.64 16.07 -14.82
N LYS A 153 2.39 17.08 -14.39
CA LYS A 153 2.54 18.35 -15.16
C LYS A 153 3.42 18.19 -16.41
N GLY A 154 4.28 17.19 -16.43
CA GLY A 154 5.17 16.90 -17.55
C GLY A 154 4.57 15.96 -18.61
N LEU A 155 3.36 15.46 -18.39
CA LEU A 155 2.58 14.65 -19.30
C LEU A 155 1.54 15.49 -20.05
#